data_a0cc044339dc332d2300810417e8090b
#
_entry.id   a0cc044339dc332d2300810417e8090b
#
_cell.length_a   1.000
_cell.length_b   1.000
_cell.length_c   1.000
_cell.angle_alpha   90.00
_cell.angle_beta   90.00
_cell.angle_gamma   90.00
#
_symmetry.space_group_name_H-M   'P 1'
#
loop_
_entity.id
_entity.type
_entity.pdbx_description
1 polymer ?
#
loop_
_entity_poly.entity_id
_entity_poly.type
_entity_poly.pdbx_seq_one_letter_code
_entity_poly.pdbx_strand_id
1 'polypeptide(L)'
;MTYIFLFCIFLKNKYYKMKNIIYSTLILLSLKSFSQDRITGELFSTRSEVIAENGMVATSHPLATQVGIDILKKGGNAIDAAIASNAAIGLMEPTGNGIGGDLFAIIWIEKDKKLYGLNASGRSPKNLTLDYFKENNISEIPAYGPLPVSVPGCVDGWFELHERFGKITMQEVLNPAIKYAENGFPVTELVAYYMGIADDNFNKYPNFKETYYINESTPKKGEIFKNPDLANTFKLIAKKGRKGFYEGKVAQTISNFIIEQGGFLSYEDLKNHKSNWIDPVSTNYRGYDIWELPPNGQGIAALQILNLLEKFDIKSMGFGSAEYIHNFTEAKKIAFADRAKYYADMDFNKIPVDYLISKEYANTRRSEINPNRAAMKVSAGEIENGDTIYLTTADSEGNMVSLIQSNYRGMGSGMVPPGLGFMLQDRGEMFSLEEGHFNVYEPEKRPFHTIIPAFITKDNEPYISFGLMGGAMQPQGHAQIVINLIDFEMNLQEAGDAPRIRHTSNQQPTGGNMIDGGELSLESGFDYKEIRKLQKYGHKVIFSLGSFGGYQAIMFDKESGVYYGASESRKDGSAMGY
;
A
#
# COMPACT_ATOMS: atom_id res chain seq x y z
N MET A 1 1.10 -11.98 83.78
CA MET A 1 0.21 -11.74 82.61
C MET A 1 0.75 -10.67 81.64
N THR A 2 1.41 -9.61 82.11
CA THR A 2 1.86 -8.47 81.28
C THR A 2 2.94 -8.87 80.19
N TYR A 3 3.83 -9.79 80.49
CA TYR A 3 4.89 -10.23 79.55
C TYR A 3 4.39 -11.06 78.39
N ILE A 4 3.35 -11.84 78.56
CA ILE A 4 2.75 -12.63 77.49
C ILE A 4 2.01 -11.72 76.50
N PHE A 5 1.36 -10.66 76.98
CA PHE A 5 0.64 -9.69 76.16
C PHE A 5 1.58 -8.88 75.28
N LEU A 6 2.73 -8.44 75.80
CA LEU A 6 3.76 -7.72 75.05
C LEU A 6 4.44 -8.63 74.00
N PHE A 7 4.65 -9.90 74.31
CA PHE A 7 5.21 -10.88 73.35
C PHE A 7 4.23 -11.18 72.18
N CYS A 8 2.95 -11.26 72.46
CA CYS A 8 1.90 -11.45 71.44
C CYS A 8 1.77 -10.20 70.54
N ILE A 9 1.91 -8.99 71.05
CA ILE A 9 1.90 -7.75 70.28
C ILE A 9 3.15 -7.66 69.39
N PHE A 10 4.32 -8.06 69.91
CA PHE A 10 5.59 -8.07 69.15
C PHE A 10 5.54 -9.10 68.02
N LEU A 11 5.00 -10.28 68.23
CA LEU A 11 4.81 -11.30 67.21
C LEU A 11 3.79 -10.88 66.13
N LYS A 12 2.70 -10.23 66.54
CA LYS A 12 1.67 -9.71 65.64
C LYS A 12 2.22 -8.59 64.75
N ASN A 13 3.01 -7.67 65.28
CA ASN A 13 3.68 -6.62 64.54
C ASN A 13 4.74 -7.16 63.56
N LYS A 14 5.51 -8.17 63.96
CA LYS A 14 6.49 -8.84 63.11
C LYS A 14 5.82 -9.61 61.96
N TYR A 15 4.68 -10.25 62.26
CA TYR A 15 3.86 -10.94 61.24
C TYR A 15 3.26 -9.97 60.23
N TYR A 16 2.71 -8.80 60.67
CA TYR A 16 2.20 -7.76 59.75
C TYR A 16 3.31 -7.15 58.90
N LYS A 17 4.48 -6.86 59.44
CA LYS A 17 5.64 -6.38 58.68
C LYS A 17 6.10 -7.39 57.65
N MET A 18 6.19 -8.67 58.00
CA MET A 18 6.59 -9.73 57.09
C MET A 18 5.56 -9.95 55.98
N LYS A 19 4.25 -9.89 56.31
CA LYS A 19 3.16 -9.99 55.34
C LYS A 19 3.18 -8.84 54.32
N ASN A 20 3.42 -7.60 54.79
CA ASN A 20 3.55 -6.45 53.93
C ASN A 20 4.79 -6.50 53.01
N ILE A 21 5.92 -7.02 53.53
CA ILE A 21 7.14 -7.25 52.73
C ILE A 21 6.87 -8.30 51.66
N ILE A 22 6.19 -9.41 52.01
CA ILE A 22 5.83 -10.47 51.04
C ILE A 22 4.85 -9.93 49.98
N TYR A 23 3.84 -9.15 50.36
CA TYR A 23 2.95 -8.52 49.36
C TYR A 23 3.66 -7.51 48.48
N SER A 24 4.56 -6.68 49.04
CA SER A 24 5.35 -5.74 48.27
C SER A 24 6.31 -6.45 47.33
N THR A 25 6.90 -7.57 47.73
CA THR A 25 7.79 -8.39 46.90
C THR A 25 7.01 -9.14 45.82
N LEU A 26 5.81 -9.65 46.12
CA LEU A 26 4.92 -10.27 45.17
C LEU A 26 4.39 -9.26 44.12
N ILE A 27 4.09 -8.04 44.54
CA ILE A 27 3.69 -6.93 43.65
C ILE A 27 4.89 -6.52 42.76
N LEU A 28 6.09 -6.43 43.32
CA LEU A 28 7.31 -6.14 42.55
C LEU A 28 7.69 -7.27 41.58
N LEU A 29 7.42 -8.53 41.94
CA LEU A 29 7.63 -9.70 41.05
C LEU A 29 6.56 -9.81 39.97
N SER A 30 5.32 -9.38 40.25
CA SER A 30 4.25 -9.35 39.25
C SER A 30 4.38 -8.20 38.23
N LEU A 31 5.21 -7.20 38.52
CA LEU A 31 5.47 -6.08 37.60
C LEU A 31 6.57 -6.39 36.55
N LYS A 32 7.16 -7.58 36.55
CA LYS A 32 8.23 -7.97 35.59
C LYS A 32 7.99 -9.29 34.86
N SER A 33 6.77 -9.75 34.73
CA SER A 33 6.50 -10.85 33.80
C SER A 33 6.09 -10.30 32.42
N PHE A 34 6.99 -9.57 31.76
CA PHE A 34 6.94 -9.45 30.32
C PHE A 34 7.46 -10.78 29.76
N SER A 35 6.58 -11.55 29.14
CA SER A 35 6.97 -12.73 28.37
C SER A 35 7.56 -12.25 27.05
N GLN A 36 8.80 -11.78 27.09
CA GLN A 36 9.56 -11.45 25.89
C GLN A 36 10.60 -12.55 25.69
N ASP A 37 10.37 -13.42 24.72
CA ASP A 37 11.30 -14.49 24.36
C ASP A 37 12.53 -13.96 23.59
N ARG A 38 12.38 -12.85 22.85
CA ARG A 38 13.51 -12.21 22.18
C ARG A 38 14.26 -11.32 23.16
N ILE A 39 15.58 -11.46 23.16
CA ILE A 39 16.48 -10.66 24.01
C ILE A 39 16.76 -9.26 23.46
N THR A 40 16.36 -8.98 22.21
CA THR A 40 16.50 -7.70 21.52
C THR A 40 15.20 -7.33 20.82
N GLY A 41 14.98 -6.02 20.61
CA GLY A 41 13.84 -5.48 19.86
C GLY A 41 12.66 -5.02 20.70
N GLU A 42 11.59 -4.66 20.03
CA GLU A 42 10.37 -4.09 20.61
C GLU A 42 9.49 -5.12 21.34
N LEU A 43 8.58 -4.63 22.19
CA LEU A 43 7.71 -5.48 23.04
C LEU A 43 6.52 -6.13 22.30
N PHE A 44 6.37 -5.92 21.00
CA PHE A 44 5.38 -6.60 20.17
C PHE A 44 6.02 -7.74 19.36
N SER A 45 5.19 -8.64 18.82
CA SER A 45 5.67 -9.76 18.00
C SER A 45 6.36 -9.26 16.73
N THR A 46 7.62 -9.60 16.58
CA THR A 46 8.44 -9.26 15.41
C THR A 46 9.46 -10.36 15.14
N ARG A 47 10.20 -10.24 14.05
CA ARG A 47 11.33 -11.13 13.68
C ARG A 47 12.55 -10.31 13.30
N SER A 48 13.68 -10.99 13.04
CA SER A 48 14.87 -10.32 12.51
C SER A 48 14.66 -9.90 11.06
N GLU A 49 15.33 -8.84 10.68
CA GLU A 49 15.50 -8.46 9.27
C GLU A 49 16.25 -9.56 8.51
N VAL A 50 15.99 -9.66 7.20
CA VAL A 50 16.81 -10.47 6.30
C VAL A 50 18.01 -9.64 5.86
N ILE A 51 19.21 -10.20 5.95
CA ILE A 51 20.47 -9.49 5.58
C ILE A 51 21.11 -10.24 4.41
N ALA A 52 21.55 -9.51 3.37
CA ALA A 52 22.22 -10.08 2.20
C ALA A 52 23.15 -9.06 1.53
N GLU A 53 24.16 -9.55 0.81
CA GLU A 53 25.19 -8.74 0.18
C GLU A 53 24.88 -8.41 -1.30
N ASN A 54 24.40 -9.38 -2.08
CA ASN A 54 24.38 -9.28 -3.55
C ASN A 54 23.04 -8.83 -4.13
N GLY A 55 21.97 -8.89 -3.35
CA GLY A 55 20.65 -8.46 -3.79
C GLY A 55 19.54 -8.88 -2.84
N MET A 56 18.41 -8.20 -2.93
CA MET A 56 17.27 -8.37 -2.06
C MET A 56 15.95 -8.20 -2.82
N VAL A 57 14.96 -9.00 -2.47
CA VAL A 57 13.58 -8.89 -2.97
C VAL A 57 12.62 -9.04 -1.81
N ALA A 58 11.62 -8.16 -1.70
CA ALA A 58 10.55 -8.26 -0.72
C ALA A 58 9.20 -8.06 -1.41
N THR A 59 8.30 -9.02 -1.25
CA THR A 59 6.95 -9.01 -1.84
C THR A 59 5.91 -9.59 -0.87
N SER A 60 4.62 -9.38 -1.14
CA SER A 60 3.51 -9.95 -0.37
C SER A 60 3.26 -11.45 -0.61
N HIS A 61 4.03 -12.11 -1.51
CA HIS A 61 3.88 -13.55 -1.80
C HIS A 61 5.26 -14.24 -1.91
N PRO A 62 5.54 -15.33 -1.14
CA PRO A 62 6.88 -15.92 -1.05
C PRO A 62 7.39 -16.47 -2.39
N LEU A 63 6.52 -17.05 -3.24
CA LEU A 63 6.94 -17.53 -4.55
C LEU A 63 7.27 -16.37 -5.52
N ALA A 64 6.59 -15.23 -5.42
CA ALA A 64 6.94 -14.05 -6.20
C ALA A 64 8.29 -13.45 -5.75
N THR A 65 8.58 -13.48 -4.44
CA THR A 65 9.90 -13.12 -3.90
C THR A 65 10.97 -14.03 -4.48
N GLN A 66 10.74 -15.35 -4.48
CA GLN A 66 11.66 -16.32 -5.05
C GLN A 66 11.91 -16.09 -6.55
N VAL A 67 10.86 -15.76 -7.32
CA VAL A 67 10.99 -15.40 -8.75
C VAL A 67 11.96 -14.23 -8.93
N GLY A 68 11.81 -13.15 -8.14
CA GLY A 68 12.71 -12.02 -8.21
C GLY A 68 14.18 -12.39 -7.90
N ILE A 69 14.41 -13.17 -6.86
CA ILE A 69 15.75 -13.69 -6.51
C ILE A 69 16.33 -14.55 -7.64
N ASP A 70 15.54 -15.42 -8.25
CA ASP A 70 16.00 -16.26 -9.36
C ASP A 70 16.39 -15.42 -10.58
N ILE A 71 15.68 -14.34 -10.86
CA ILE A 71 16.03 -13.39 -11.93
C ILE A 71 17.35 -12.69 -11.62
N LEU A 72 17.54 -12.17 -10.41
CA LEU A 72 18.82 -11.55 -10.00
C LEU A 72 19.98 -12.52 -10.15
N LYS A 73 19.86 -13.75 -9.64
CA LYS A 73 20.90 -14.81 -9.76
C LYS A 73 21.19 -15.23 -11.19
N LYS A 74 20.26 -15.07 -12.12
CA LYS A 74 20.47 -15.32 -13.56
C LYS A 74 21.13 -14.18 -14.30
N GLY A 75 21.47 -13.08 -13.62
CA GLY A 75 22.13 -11.92 -14.19
C GLY A 75 21.20 -10.80 -14.62
N GLY A 76 19.89 -10.88 -14.33
CA GLY A 76 18.99 -9.75 -14.37
C GLY A 76 19.31 -8.72 -13.29
N ASN A 77 18.82 -7.50 -13.45
CA ASN A 77 18.98 -6.43 -12.47
C ASN A 77 17.71 -6.24 -11.62
N ALA A 78 17.69 -5.21 -10.75
CA ALA A 78 16.55 -4.91 -9.89
C ALA A 78 15.25 -4.66 -10.68
N ILE A 79 15.35 -4.05 -11.86
CA ILE A 79 14.20 -3.75 -12.72
C ILE A 79 13.62 -5.04 -13.31
N ASP A 80 14.45 -5.93 -13.85
CA ASP A 80 14.03 -7.23 -14.36
C ASP A 80 13.36 -8.07 -13.26
N ALA A 81 13.95 -8.06 -12.04
CA ALA A 81 13.41 -8.77 -10.89
C ALA A 81 12.06 -8.19 -10.43
N ALA A 82 11.90 -6.86 -10.45
CA ALA A 82 10.65 -6.20 -10.11
C ALA A 82 9.53 -6.58 -11.08
N ILE A 83 9.79 -6.55 -12.40
CA ILE A 83 8.80 -6.93 -13.43
C ILE A 83 8.44 -8.41 -13.31
N ALA A 84 9.43 -9.29 -13.15
CA ALA A 84 9.18 -10.73 -13.01
C ALA A 84 8.37 -11.06 -11.75
N SER A 85 8.72 -10.45 -10.62
CA SER A 85 7.96 -10.58 -9.36
C SER A 85 6.54 -10.04 -9.51
N ASN A 86 6.36 -8.90 -10.18
CA ASN A 86 5.05 -8.29 -10.41
C ASN A 86 4.17 -9.16 -11.33
N ALA A 87 4.73 -9.73 -12.38
CA ALA A 87 4.01 -10.68 -13.25
C ALA A 87 3.58 -11.95 -12.48
N ALA A 88 4.48 -12.48 -11.64
CA ALA A 88 4.19 -13.65 -10.81
C ALA A 88 3.11 -13.36 -9.75
N ILE A 89 3.22 -12.22 -9.06
CA ILE A 89 2.26 -11.87 -8.01
C ILE A 89 0.88 -11.51 -8.57
N GLY A 90 0.80 -10.97 -9.79
CA GLY A 90 -0.47 -10.74 -10.50
C GLY A 90 -1.24 -12.03 -10.81
N LEU A 91 -0.53 -13.15 -10.94
CA LEU A 91 -1.12 -14.49 -11.01
C LEU A 91 -1.47 -15.04 -9.62
N MET A 92 -0.57 -14.85 -8.64
CA MET A 92 -0.60 -15.54 -7.33
C MET A 92 -1.50 -14.83 -6.30
N GLU A 93 -1.62 -13.52 -6.39
CA GLU A 93 -2.46 -12.68 -5.52
C GLU A 93 -3.40 -11.79 -6.37
N PRO A 94 -4.30 -12.38 -7.18
CA PRO A 94 -5.19 -11.62 -8.08
C PRO A 94 -6.19 -10.75 -7.32
N THR A 95 -6.29 -10.91 -6.01
CA THR A 95 -7.18 -10.16 -5.11
C THR A 95 -6.75 -8.73 -4.84
N GLY A 96 -5.63 -8.28 -5.37
CA GLY A 96 -5.16 -6.89 -5.21
C GLY A 96 -4.57 -6.31 -6.50
N ASN A 97 -4.27 -7.17 -7.48
CA ASN A 97 -3.50 -6.77 -8.64
C ASN A 97 -3.64 -7.70 -9.86
N GLY A 98 -2.94 -7.36 -10.96
CA GLY A 98 -2.92 -8.13 -12.21
C GLY A 98 -2.69 -7.22 -13.41
N ILE A 99 -2.41 -7.79 -14.59
CA ILE A 99 -2.12 -7.03 -15.82
C ILE A 99 -3.32 -6.22 -16.36
N GLY A 100 -4.47 -6.39 -15.76
CA GLY A 100 -5.65 -5.56 -16.02
C GLY A 100 -5.71 -4.27 -15.20
N GLY A 101 -4.68 -3.98 -14.39
CA GLY A 101 -4.58 -2.82 -13.51
C GLY A 101 -3.50 -1.82 -13.90
N ASP A 102 -3.16 -0.94 -12.95
CA ASP A 102 -2.20 0.16 -13.09
C ASP A 102 -0.93 -0.09 -12.28
N LEU A 103 0.17 0.60 -12.64
CA LEU A 103 1.46 0.49 -11.99
C LEU A 103 2.08 1.88 -11.77
N PHE A 104 2.68 2.08 -10.58
CA PHE A 104 3.58 3.21 -10.30
C PHE A 104 4.92 2.69 -9.79
N ALA A 105 6.00 3.40 -10.09
CA ALA A 105 7.32 3.05 -9.58
C ALA A 105 8.18 4.28 -9.26
N ILE A 106 9.03 4.16 -8.24
CA ILE A 106 10.19 5.02 -7.99
C ILE A 106 11.43 4.14 -8.08
N ILE A 107 12.39 4.53 -8.90
CA ILE A 107 13.58 3.74 -9.20
C ILE A 107 14.83 4.56 -8.93
N TRP A 108 15.73 4.04 -8.10
CA TRP A 108 17.08 4.54 -7.98
C TRP A 108 17.98 3.83 -8.98
N ILE A 109 18.67 4.58 -9.81
CA ILE A 109 19.71 4.08 -10.72
C ILE A 109 21.06 4.54 -10.22
N GLU A 110 21.84 3.59 -9.72
CA GLU A 110 23.13 3.86 -9.06
C GLU A 110 24.13 4.52 -10.01
N LYS A 111 24.17 4.09 -11.25
CA LYS A 111 25.05 4.68 -12.29
C LYS A 111 24.75 6.17 -12.52
N ASP A 112 23.49 6.56 -12.43
CA ASP A 112 23.04 7.93 -12.68
C ASP A 112 22.99 8.77 -11.41
N LYS A 113 23.09 8.12 -10.23
CA LYS A 113 22.90 8.73 -8.90
C LYS A 113 21.58 9.53 -8.84
N LYS A 114 20.51 8.95 -9.37
CA LYS A 114 19.24 9.65 -9.55
C LYS A 114 18.03 8.74 -9.33
N LEU A 115 16.97 9.33 -8.76
CA LEU A 115 15.63 8.75 -8.72
C LEU A 115 14.86 9.09 -10.01
N TYR A 116 14.13 8.10 -10.50
CA TYR A 116 13.19 8.21 -11.61
C TYR A 116 11.80 7.79 -11.14
N GLY A 117 10.76 8.49 -11.55
CA GLY A 117 9.38 8.15 -11.29
C GLY A 117 8.65 7.71 -12.55
N LEU A 118 7.82 6.68 -12.44
CA LEU A 118 6.96 6.21 -13.52
C LEU A 118 5.50 6.20 -13.07
N ASN A 119 4.65 6.86 -13.84
CA ASN A 119 3.20 6.81 -13.74
C ASN A 119 2.65 6.00 -14.93
N ALA A 120 2.32 4.75 -14.69
CA ALA A 120 1.66 3.86 -15.64
C ALA A 120 0.20 3.62 -15.21
N SER A 121 -0.55 4.69 -14.93
CA SER A 121 -2.00 4.63 -14.74
C SER A 121 -2.74 4.90 -16.03
N GLY A 122 -3.86 4.21 -16.19
CA GLY A 122 -4.69 4.32 -17.36
C GLY A 122 -5.61 5.52 -17.36
N ARG A 123 -6.02 5.93 -18.56
CA ARG A 123 -6.97 7.02 -18.78
C ARG A 123 -8.39 6.47 -18.92
N SER A 124 -9.38 7.30 -18.62
CA SER A 124 -10.78 7.03 -18.89
C SER A 124 -11.04 6.84 -20.40
N PRO A 125 -12.05 6.06 -20.79
CA PRO A 125 -12.43 5.90 -22.18
C PRO A 125 -12.80 7.23 -22.84
N LYS A 126 -12.34 7.42 -24.08
CA LYS A 126 -12.61 8.63 -24.87
C LYS A 126 -14.10 8.88 -25.14
N ASN A 127 -14.88 7.82 -25.27
CA ASN A 127 -16.28 7.90 -25.65
C ASN A 127 -17.24 7.95 -24.44
N LEU A 128 -16.76 7.87 -23.20
CA LEU A 128 -17.57 8.03 -22.00
C LEU A 128 -17.44 9.48 -21.51
N THR A 129 -18.57 10.15 -21.27
CA THR A 129 -18.60 11.57 -20.92
C THR A 129 -19.34 11.79 -19.60
N LEU A 130 -19.15 12.94 -18.97
CA LEU A 130 -19.90 13.35 -17.78
C LEU A 130 -21.42 13.45 -18.10
N ASP A 131 -21.78 13.89 -19.31
CA ASP A 131 -23.17 14.00 -19.73
C ASP A 131 -23.86 12.64 -19.82
N TYR A 132 -23.14 11.58 -20.22
CA TYR A 132 -23.69 10.21 -20.18
C TYR A 132 -24.18 9.83 -18.78
N PHE A 133 -23.41 10.12 -17.74
CA PHE A 133 -23.80 9.83 -16.36
C PHE A 133 -25.04 10.62 -15.95
N LYS A 134 -25.12 11.91 -16.32
CA LYS A 134 -26.29 12.78 -16.04
C LYS A 134 -27.55 12.31 -16.75
N GLU A 135 -27.45 12.04 -18.04
CA GLU A 135 -28.58 11.60 -18.89
C GLU A 135 -29.13 10.25 -18.42
N ASN A 136 -28.31 9.39 -17.85
CA ASN A 136 -28.71 8.10 -17.30
C ASN A 136 -29.03 8.15 -15.78
N ASN A 137 -29.08 9.35 -15.17
CA ASN A 137 -29.35 9.55 -13.74
C ASN A 137 -28.39 8.75 -12.82
N ILE A 138 -27.13 8.64 -13.22
CA ILE A 138 -26.06 8.00 -12.44
C ILE A 138 -25.40 9.09 -11.59
N SER A 139 -25.64 9.07 -10.27
CA SER A 139 -25.07 10.05 -9.33
C SER A 139 -23.65 9.70 -8.87
N GLU A 140 -23.27 8.43 -8.93
CA GLU A 140 -21.95 7.89 -8.59
C GLU A 140 -21.55 6.83 -9.59
N ILE A 141 -20.27 6.77 -9.97
CA ILE A 141 -19.79 5.73 -10.88
C ILE A 141 -19.84 4.39 -10.13
N PRO A 142 -20.51 3.36 -10.70
CA PRO A 142 -20.60 2.06 -10.04
C PRO A 142 -19.23 1.46 -9.72
N ALA A 143 -19.08 0.85 -8.55
CA ALA A 143 -17.86 0.18 -8.15
C ALA A 143 -17.47 -1.00 -9.07
N TYR A 144 -18.49 -1.68 -9.62
CA TYR A 144 -18.29 -2.87 -10.45
C TYR A 144 -19.04 -2.74 -11.78
N GLY A 145 -18.64 -3.55 -12.75
CA GLY A 145 -19.19 -3.55 -14.10
C GLY A 145 -18.28 -2.83 -15.10
N PRO A 146 -18.78 -2.52 -16.29
CA PRO A 146 -17.94 -1.99 -17.38
C PRO A 146 -17.67 -0.48 -17.30
N LEU A 147 -18.50 0.30 -16.57
CA LEU A 147 -18.38 1.77 -16.52
C LEU A 147 -17.13 2.29 -15.78
N PRO A 148 -16.67 1.68 -14.66
CA PRO A 148 -15.47 2.14 -13.97
C PRO A 148 -14.16 1.68 -14.62
N VAL A 149 -14.21 0.91 -15.71
CA VAL A 149 -13.02 0.38 -16.36
C VAL A 149 -12.28 1.50 -17.08
N SER A 150 -11.03 1.76 -16.69
CA SER A 150 -10.07 2.59 -17.40
C SER A 150 -9.05 1.72 -18.14
N VAL A 151 -8.21 2.31 -18.99
CA VAL A 151 -7.18 1.57 -19.71
C VAL A 151 -6.23 0.89 -18.72
N PRO A 152 -5.94 -0.43 -18.82
CA PRO A 152 -4.92 -1.05 -18.00
C PRO A 152 -3.53 -0.53 -18.34
N GLY A 153 -2.80 0.04 -17.36
CA GLY A 153 -1.49 0.64 -17.62
C GLY A 153 -0.29 -0.26 -17.27
N CYS A 154 -0.49 -1.31 -16.48
CA CYS A 154 0.57 -2.14 -15.92
C CYS A 154 1.57 -2.67 -16.97
N VAL A 155 1.08 -3.25 -18.06
CA VAL A 155 1.95 -3.85 -19.10
C VAL A 155 2.77 -2.78 -19.81
N ASP A 156 2.21 -1.61 -20.08
CA ASP A 156 2.95 -0.48 -20.65
C ASP A 156 4.07 -0.03 -19.71
N GLY A 157 3.78 0.06 -18.41
CA GLY A 157 4.78 0.35 -17.39
C GLY A 157 5.92 -0.66 -17.34
N TRP A 158 5.66 -1.96 -17.55
CA TRP A 158 6.73 -2.97 -17.65
C TRP A 158 7.67 -2.69 -18.82
N PHE A 159 7.13 -2.32 -19.98
CA PHE A 159 7.95 -2.03 -21.15
C PHE A 159 8.71 -0.72 -21.00
N GLU A 160 8.11 0.33 -20.46
CA GLU A 160 8.82 1.58 -20.15
C GLU A 160 10.01 1.35 -19.19
N LEU A 161 9.83 0.56 -18.13
CA LEU A 161 10.89 0.19 -17.21
C LEU A 161 11.99 -0.63 -17.89
N HIS A 162 11.59 -1.68 -18.61
CA HIS A 162 12.49 -2.64 -19.22
C HIS A 162 13.28 -2.05 -20.39
N GLU A 163 12.65 -1.29 -21.29
CA GLU A 163 13.32 -0.67 -22.44
C GLU A 163 14.37 0.34 -22.01
N ARG A 164 14.15 1.01 -20.86
CA ARG A 164 15.08 2.01 -20.36
C ARG A 164 16.20 1.43 -19.50
N PHE A 165 15.90 0.46 -18.65
CA PHE A 165 16.79 -0.01 -17.59
C PHE A 165 16.93 -1.53 -17.48
N GLY A 166 16.16 -2.32 -18.20
CA GLY A 166 16.24 -3.79 -18.18
C GLY A 166 17.56 -4.31 -18.73
N LYS A 167 17.95 -5.50 -18.28
CA LYS A 167 19.26 -6.11 -18.61
C LYS A 167 19.13 -7.44 -19.36
N ILE A 168 18.11 -8.24 -19.05
CA ILE A 168 17.82 -9.52 -19.74
C ILE A 168 16.55 -9.37 -20.59
N THR A 169 16.27 -10.34 -21.45
CA THR A 169 15.12 -10.25 -22.36
C THR A 169 13.79 -10.33 -21.62
N MET A 170 12.75 -9.63 -22.11
CA MET A 170 11.39 -9.71 -21.53
C MET A 170 10.85 -11.15 -21.55
N GLN A 171 11.28 -12.00 -22.49
CA GLN A 171 10.96 -13.43 -22.51
C GLN A 171 11.50 -14.14 -21.27
N GLU A 172 12.75 -13.84 -20.87
CA GLU A 172 13.37 -14.41 -19.67
C GLU A 172 12.71 -13.89 -18.41
N VAL A 173 12.35 -12.60 -18.37
CA VAL A 173 11.66 -11.93 -17.26
C VAL A 173 10.28 -12.55 -17.01
N LEU A 174 9.49 -12.78 -18.04
CA LEU A 174 8.12 -13.31 -17.91
C LEU A 174 8.04 -14.84 -17.81
N ASN A 175 9.10 -15.57 -18.17
CA ASN A 175 9.09 -17.04 -18.19
C ASN A 175 8.72 -17.70 -16.84
N PRO A 176 9.14 -17.23 -15.65
CA PRO A 176 8.70 -17.80 -14.38
C PRO A 176 7.19 -17.70 -14.17
N ALA A 177 6.59 -16.53 -14.43
CA ALA A 177 5.14 -16.34 -14.31
C ALA A 177 4.37 -17.22 -15.31
N ILE A 178 4.85 -17.35 -16.54
CA ILE A 178 4.28 -18.27 -17.57
C ILE A 178 4.28 -19.70 -17.02
N LYS A 179 5.40 -20.17 -16.48
CA LYS A 179 5.51 -21.55 -15.95
C LYS A 179 4.57 -21.79 -14.77
N TYR A 180 4.44 -20.85 -13.83
CA TYR A 180 3.50 -20.98 -12.72
C TYR A 180 2.05 -20.96 -13.22
N ALA A 181 1.71 -20.15 -14.19
CA ALA A 181 0.36 -20.11 -14.76
C ALA A 181 -0.02 -21.43 -15.47
N GLU A 182 0.95 -22.07 -16.16
CA GLU A 182 0.75 -23.38 -16.84
C GLU A 182 0.72 -24.57 -15.88
N ASN A 183 1.73 -24.65 -15.00
CA ASN A 183 1.94 -25.81 -14.16
C ASN A 183 1.19 -25.75 -12.84
N GLY A 184 0.83 -24.53 -12.39
CA GLY A 184 0.15 -24.24 -11.15
C GLY A 184 1.11 -23.92 -10.00
N PHE A 185 0.52 -23.37 -8.94
CA PHE A 185 1.19 -23.04 -7.69
C PHE A 185 0.22 -23.29 -6.52
N PRO A 186 0.72 -23.58 -5.30
CA PRO A 186 -0.12 -23.74 -4.12
C PRO A 186 -0.64 -22.37 -3.65
N VAL A 187 -1.96 -22.26 -3.47
CA VAL A 187 -2.60 -21.02 -2.99
C VAL A 187 -2.31 -20.84 -1.50
N THR A 188 -1.88 -19.63 -1.11
CA THR A 188 -1.55 -19.27 0.26
C THR A 188 -2.80 -18.97 1.10
N GLU A 189 -2.65 -18.81 2.41
CA GLU A 189 -3.77 -18.70 3.35
C GLU A 189 -4.60 -17.44 3.13
N LEU A 190 -3.96 -16.27 3.08
CA LEU A 190 -4.67 -15.00 2.91
C LEU A 190 -5.22 -14.84 1.51
N VAL A 191 -4.50 -15.30 0.48
CA VAL A 191 -5.01 -15.30 -0.89
C VAL A 191 -6.28 -16.14 -0.99
N ALA A 192 -6.32 -17.34 -0.42
CA ALA A 192 -7.52 -18.18 -0.38
C ALA A 192 -8.69 -17.47 0.34
N TYR A 193 -8.41 -16.82 1.46
CA TYR A 193 -9.41 -16.06 2.21
C TYR A 193 -10.01 -14.90 1.37
N TYR A 194 -9.16 -14.09 0.76
CA TYR A 194 -9.63 -12.95 -0.05
C TYR A 194 -10.29 -13.39 -1.36
N MET A 195 -9.85 -14.48 -1.97
CA MET A 195 -10.55 -15.07 -3.13
C MET A 195 -11.96 -15.56 -2.76
N GLY A 196 -12.13 -16.12 -1.55
CA GLY A 196 -13.45 -16.48 -1.02
C GLY A 196 -14.38 -15.27 -0.85
N ILE A 197 -13.86 -14.13 -0.35
CA ILE A 197 -14.63 -12.88 -0.28
C ILE A 197 -14.94 -12.35 -1.68
N ALA A 198 -13.99 -12.44 -2.61
CA ALA A 198 -14.18 -11.99 -3.98
C ALA A 198 -15.28 -12.79 -4.71
N ASP A 199 -15.44 -14.07 -4.37
CA ASP A 199 -16.50 -14.91 -4.92
C ASP A 199 -17.89 -14.33 -4.69
N ASP A 200 -18.18 -13.89 -3.49
CA ASP A 200 -19.47 -13.25 -3.13
C ASP A 200 -19.78 -12.03 -4.02
N ASN A 201 -18.77 -11.28 -4.42
CA ASN A 201 -18.90 -10.09 -5.24
C ASN A 201 -18.97 -10.38 -6.75
N PHE A 202 -18.17 -11.35 -7.22
CA PHE A 202 -17.85 -11.48 -8.65
C PHE A 202 -18.42 -12.74 -9.33
N ASN A 203 -18.94 -13.74 -8.61
CA ASN A 203 -19.44 -14.99 -9.18
C ASN A 203 -20.61 -14.83 -10.18
N LYS A 204 -21.26 -13.67 -10.19
CA LYS A 204 -22.32 -13.29 -11.11
C LYS A 204 -21.84 -12.64 -12.41
N TYR A 205 -20.57 -12.23 -12.47
CA TYR A 205 -19.98 -11.59 -13.65
C TYR A 205 -19.46 -12.62 -14.66
N PRO A 206 -19.52 -12.28 -15.97
CA PRO A 206 -19.08 -13.19 -17.02
C PRO A 206 -17.63 -13.61 -16.87
N ASN A 207 -17.33 -14.88 -17.15
CA ASN A 207 -16.00 -15.48 -17.21
C ASN A 207 -15.23 -15.50 -15.86
N PHE A 208 -15.83 -15.03 -14.75
CA PHE A 208 -15.19 -15.07 -13.44
C PHE A 208 -14.94 -16.52 -13.00
N LYS A 209 -15.98 -17.36 -13.06
CA LYS A 209 -15.89 -18.77 -12.64
C LYS A 209 -14.93 -19.57 -13.52
N GLU A 210 -14.98 -19.36 -14.82
CA GLU A 210 -14.12 -20.01 -15.80
C GLU A 210 -12.64 -19.70 -15.57
N THR A 211 -12.35 -18.51 -15.03
CA THR A 211 -10.97 -18.03 -14.82
C THR A 211 -10.42 -18.37 -13.45
N TYR A 212 -11.26 -18.27 -12.39
CA TYR A 212 -10.77 -18.28 -11.01
C TYR A 212 -11.25 -19.47 -10.17
N TYR A 213 -12.10 -20.38 -10.69
CA TYR A 213 -12.54 -21.55 -9.94
C TYR A 213 -11.61 -22.75 -10.17
N ILE A 214 -11.49 -23.55 -9.11
CA ILE A 214 -11.09 -24.94 -9.19
C ILE A 214 -12.35 -25.77 -8.96
N ASN A 215 -12.78 -26.52 -9.97
CA ASN A 215 -14.06 -27.22 -9.97
C ASN A 215 -15.25 -26.26 -9.79
N GLU A 216 -15.84 -26.16 -8.59
CA GLU A 216 -17.08 -25.43 -8.34
C GLU A 216 -16.91 -24.21 -7.41
N SER A 217 -15.68 -23.86 -7.01
CA SER A 217 -15.41 -22.75 -6.08
C SER A 217 -14.06 -22.10 -6.33
N THR A 218 -13.85 -20.91 -5.74
CA THR A 218 -12.52 -20.32 -5.65
C THR A 218 -11.54 -21.21 -4.89
N PRO A 219 -10.23 -21.14 -5.20
CA PRO A 219 -9.21 -22.01 -4.62
C PRO A 219 -9.13 -21.92 -3.09
N LYS A 220 -8.95 -23.05 -2.43
CA LYS A 220 -8.67 -23.13 -1.00
C LYS A 220 -7.17 -23.15 -0.73
N LYS A 221 -6.78 -22.84 0.51
CA LYS A 221 -5.40 -22.92 0.99
C LYS A 221 -4.77 -24.27 0.65
N GLY A 222 -3.63 -24.23 -0.05
CA GLY A 222 -2.85 -25.40 -0.45
C GLY A 222 -3.30 -26.08 -1.75
N GLU A 223 -4.43 -25.70 -2.33
CA GLU A 223 -4.83 -26.19 -3.65
C GLU A 223 -3.93 -25.63 -4.74
N ILE A 224 -3.72 -26.42 -5.81
CA ILE A 224 -2.88 -26.01 -6.94
C ILE A 224 -3.74 -25.26 -7.96
N PHE A 225 -3.55 -23.96 -8.03
CA PHE A 225 -4.25 -23.11 -8.98
C PHE A 225 -3.43 -22.96 -10.27
N LYS A 226 -4.11 -23.05 -11.41
CA LYS A 226 -3.57 -22.85 -12.77
C LYS A 226 -4.38 -21.80 -13.50
N ASN A 227 -3.72 -21.04 -14.38
CA ASN A 227 -4.39 -20.10 -15.25
C ASN A 227 -3.76 -20.14 -16.66
N PRO A 228 -4.14 -21.14 -17.48
CA PRO A 228 -3.57 -21.32 -18.81
C PRO A 228 -3.86 -20.14 -19.77
N ASP A 229 -4.98 -19.44 -19.58
CA ASP A 229 -5.33 -18.27 -20.40
C ASP A 229 -4.38 -17.10 -20.11
N LEU A 230 -4.06 -16.86 -18.83
CA LEU A 230 -3.05 -15.87 -18.47
C LEU A 230 -1.66 -16.26 -18.96
N ALA A 231 -1.31 -17.55 -18.90
CA ALA A 231 -0.05 -18.03 -19.48
C ALA A 231 0.05 -17.72 -20.98
N ASN A 232 -1.04 -17.93 -21.73
CA ASN A 232 -1.09 -17.61 -23.16
C ASN A 232 -0.99 -16.10 -23.40
N THR A 233 -1.61 -15.28 -22.57
CA THR A 233 -1.50 -13.82 -22.63
C THR A 233 -0.07 -13.37 -22.35
N PHE A 234 0.60 -13.90 -21.32
CA PHE A 234 2.01 -13.61 -21.04
C PHE A 234 2.95 -14.04 -22.17
N LYS A 235 2.75 -15.22 -22.78
CA LYS A 235 3.52 -15.66 -23.95
C LYS A 235 3.39 -14.70 -25.13
N LEU A 236 2.19 -14.18 -25.34
CA LEU A 236 1.94 -13.23 -26.42
C LEU A 236 2.64 -11.89 -26.15
N ILE A 237 2.60 -11.41 -24.92
CA ILE A 237 3.32 -10.20 -24.46
C ILE A 237 4.83 -10.42 -24.62
N ALA A 238 5.36 -11.52 -24.11
CA ALA A 238 6.79 -11.86 -24.23
C ALA A 238 7.28 -11.92 -25.68
N LYS A 239 6.46 -12.45 -26.59
CA LYS A 239 6.80 -12.62 -28.02
C LYS A 239 6.65 -11.34 -28.82
N LYS A 240 5.62 -10.53 -28.58
CA LYS A 240 5.24 -9.37 -29.41
C LYS A 240 5.55 -8.03 -28.76
N GLY A 241 6.09 -8.04 -27.55
CA GLY A 241 6.33 -6.83 -26.79
C GLY A 241 5.00 -6.16 -26.37
N ARG A 242 5.06 -4.86 -26.09
CA ARG A 242 3.92 -4.01 -25.74
C ARG A 242 2.71 -4.21 -26.67
N LYS A 243 2.95 -4.35 -27.97
CA LYS A 243 1.90 -4.58 -28.97
C LYS A 243 1.13 -5.88 -28.75
N GLY A 244 1.72 -6.86 -28.07
CA GLY A 244 1.06 -8.10 -27.69
C GLY A 244 -0.15 -7.92 -26.78
N PHE A 245 -0.19 -6.82 -26.03
CA PHE A 245 -1.29 -6.46 -25.14
C PHE A 245 -2.18 -5.36 -25.71
N TYR A 246 -1.59 -4.25 -26.15
CA TYR A 246 -2.34 -3.03 -26.53
C TYR A 246 -2.79 -3.01 -27.99
N GLU A 247 -2.36 -3.97 -28.80
CA GLU A 247 -2.76 -4.11 -30.20
C GLU A 247 -3.14 -5.59 -30.52
N GLY A 248 -3.81 -5.80 -31.62
CA GLY A 248 -4.17 -7.14 -32.10
C GLY A 248 -5.21 -7.86 -31.23
N LYS A 249 -5.01 -9.19 -31.03
CA LYS A 249 -6.06 -10.05 -30.45
C LYS A 249 -6.45 -9.66 -29.00
N VAL A 250 -5.48 -9.37 -28.13
CA VAL A 250 -5.76 -9.05 -26.71
C VAL A 250 -6.57 -7.77 -26.62
N ALA A 251 -6.11 -6.69 -27.23
CA ALA A 251 -6.81 -5.40 -27.23
C ALA A 251 -8.21 -5.51 -27.87
N GLN A 252 -8.34 -6.26 -28.97
CA GLN A 252 -9.64 -6.46 -29.60
C GLN A 252 -10.59 -7.25 -28.72
N THR A 253 -10.12 -8.28 -28.02
CA THR A 253 -10.94 -9.07 -27.09
C THR A 253 -11.41 -8.21 -25.92
N ILE A 254 -10.52 -7.40 -25.31
CA ILE A 254 -10.88 -6.48 -24.23
C ILE A 254 -11.95 -5.49 -24.69
N SER A 255 -11.70 -4.80 -25.80
CA SER A 255 -12.61 -3.76 -26.32
C SER A 255 -13.99 -4.34 -26.68
N ASN A 256 -14.03 -5.43 -27.45
CA ASN A 256 -15.31 -6.06 -27.81
C ASN A 256 -16.10 -6.47 -26.57
N PHE A 257 -15.44 -7.15 -25.62
CA PHE A 257 -16.10 -7.59 -24.39
C PHE A 257 -16.66 -6.42 -23.58
N ILE A 258 -15.89 -5.36 -23.37
CA ILE A 258 -16.37 -4.19 -22.60
C ILE A 258 -17.55 -3.52 -23.31
N ILE A 259 -17.51 -3.36 -24.62
CA ILE A 259 -18.62 -2.79 -25.40
C ILE A 259 -19.87 -3.69 -25.32
N GLU A 260 -19.71 -5.01 -25.46
CA GLU A 260 -20.82 -5.98 -25.30
C GLU A 260 -21.46 -5.94 -23.89
N GLN A 261 -20.66 -5.62 -22.86
CA GLN A 261 -21.18 -5.44 -21.49
C GLN A 261 -21.77 -4.05 -21.23
N GLY A 262 -21.82 -3.16 -22.22
CA GLY A 262 -22.37 -1.80 -22.10
C GLY A 262 -21.38 -0.76 -21.60
N GLY A 263 -20.07 -1.03 -21.70
CA GLY A 263 -19.00 -0.08 -21.40
C GLY A 263 -18.47 0.65 -22.64
N PHE A 264 -17.38 1.42 -22.45
CA PHE A 264 -16.89 2.37 -23.44
C PHE A 264 -15.42 2.20 -23.81
N LEU A 265 -14.66 1.28 -23.18
CA LEU A 265 -13.25 1.11 -23.45
C LEU A 265 -13.04 0.54 -24.87
N SER A 266 -12.53 1.38 -25.76
CA SER A 266 -12.35 1.05 -27.18
C SER A 266 -10.94 0.47 -27.48
N TYR A 267 -10.81 -0.13 -28.64
CA TYR A 267 -9.51 -0.58 -29.16
C TYR A 267 -8.50 0.59 -29.30
N GLU A 268 -8.97 1.77 -29.71
CA GLU A 268 -8.12 2.96 -29.88
C GLU A 268 -7.66 3.51 -28.52
N ASP A 269 -8.49 3.44 -27.45
CA ASP A 269 -8.05 3.80 -26.10
C ASP A 269 -6.87 2.93 -25.64
N LEU A 270 -6.97 1.62 -25.85
CA LEU A 270 -5.89 0.68 -25.54
C LEU A 270 -4.63 0.97 -26.36
N LYS A 271 -4.75 1.06 -27.68
CA LYS A 271 -3.63 1.26 -28.61
C LYS A 271 -2.86 2.56 -28.35
N ASN A 272 -3.60 3.63 -28.01
CA ASN A 272 -3.04 4.98 -27.81
C ASN A 272 -2.52 5.21 -26.38
N HIS A 273 -2.71 4.26 -25.47
CA HIS A 273 -2.22 4.38 -24.10
C HIS A 273 -0.71 4.58 -24.06
N LYS A 274 -0.26 5.46 -23.14
CA LYS A 274 1.16 5.69 -22.82
C LYS A 274 1.31 6.03 -21.36
N SER A 275 2.28 5.40 -20.71
CA SER A 275 2.79 5.78 -19.40
C SER A 275 3.63 7.05 -19.48
N ASN A 276 3.80 7.73 -18.35
CA ASN A 276 4.58 8.95 -18.26
C ASN A 276 5.73 8.79 -17.27
N TRP A 277 6.94 9.11 -17.70
CA TRP A 277 8.05 9.40 -16.80
C TRP A 277 7.79 10.75 -16.13
N ILE A 278 7.86 10.78 -14.81
CA ILE A 278 7.60 11.96 -13.98
C ILE A 278 8.70 12.10 -12.94
N ASP A 279 9.02 13.30 -12.51
CA ASP A 279 9.99 13.50 -11.44
C ASP A 279 9.30 13.26 -10.08
N PRO A 280 9.88 12.40 -9.20
CA PRO A 280 9.42 12.28 -7.83
C PRO A 280 9.58 13.59 -7.07
N VAL A 281 8.73 13.82 -6.07
CA VAL A 281 8.78 14.99 -5.19
C VAL A 281 9.12 14.57 -3.77
N SER A 282 9.75 15.44 -2.99
CA SER A 282 10.19 15.08 -1.65
C SER A 282 9.93 16.16 -0.60
N THR A 283 9.99 15.73 0.65
CA THR A 283 10.20 16.63 1.80
C THR A 283 11.32 16.09 2.68
N ASN A 284 12.12 16.99 3.25
CA ASN A 284 13.06 16.59 4.28
C ASN A 284 12.31 16.38 5.61
N TYR A 285 12.50 15.23 6.24
CA TYR A 285 11.99 14.93 7.57
C TYR A 285 13.14 14.51 8.48
N ARG A 286 13.54 15.40 9.39
CA ARG A 286 14.62 15.17 10.37
C ARG A 286 15.96 14.68 9.76
N GLY A 287 16.32 15.23 8.60
CA GLY A 287 17.58 14.90 7.90
C GLY A 287 17.49 13.76 6.87
N TYR A 288 16.30 13.22 6.64
CA TYR A 288 16.02 12.24 5.59
C TYR A 288 15.11 12.86 4.54
N ASP A 289 15.38 12.64 3.26
CA ASP A 289 14.51 13.09 2.18
C ASP A 289 13.54 11.96 1.82
N ILE A 290 12.25 12.19 2.06
CA ILE A 290 11.17 11.24 1.82
C ILE A 290 10.56 11.57 0.46
N TRP A 291 10.60 10.61 -0.46
CA TRP A 291 10.19 10.74 -1.85
C TRP A 291 8.90 10.01 -2.14
N GLU A 292 8.01 10.66 -2.86
CA GLU A 292 6.74 10.16 -3.34
C GLU A 292 6.49 10.62 -4.78
N LEU A 293 5.48 10.06 -5.46
CA LEU A 293 5.05 10.58 -6.75
C LEU A 293 3.98 11.69 -6.57
N PRO A 294 4.01 12.72 -7.43
CA PRO A 294 2.98 13.75 -7.45
C PRO A 294 1.62 13.20 -7.90
N PRO A 295 0.49 13.97 -7.80
CA PRO A 295 -0.80 13.57 -8.33
C PRO A 295 -0.73 13.21 -9.86
N ASN A 296 -1.62 12.37 -10.36
CA ASN A 296 -2.94 11.88 -9.85
C ASN A 296 -2.88 10.91 -8.66
N GLY A 297 -1.69 10.42 -8.25
CA GLY A 297 -1.50 9.64 -7.04
C GLY A 297 -1.70 10.43 -5.74
N GLN A 298 -1.69 9.73 -4.60
CA GLN A 298 -1.87 10.35 -3.28
C GLN A 298 -0.58 10.46 -2.45
N GLY A 299 0.61 10.28 -3.06
CA GLY A 299 1.89 10.24 -2.34
C GLY A 299 2.17 11.47 -1.50
N ILE A 300 1.92 12.65 -2.05
CA ILE A 300 2.17 13.91 -1.34
C ILE A 300 1.35 14.07 -0.05
N ALA A 301 0.29 13.29 0.19
CA ALA A 301 -0.42 13.30 1.47
C ALA A 301 0.45 12.74 2.63
N ALA A 302 1.32 11.75 2.35
CA ALA A 302 2.29 11.29 3.34
C ALA A 302 3.30 12.39 3.69
N LEU A 303 3.80 13.12 2.67
CA LEU A 303 4.72 14.24 2.86
C LEU A 303 4.07 15.37 3.68
N GLN A 304 2.79 15.68 3.42
CA GLN A 304 2.04 16.68 4.20
C GLN A 304 1.87 16.25 5.66
N ILE A 305 1.53 14.97 5.93
CA ILE A 305 1.42 14.45 7.31
C ILE A 305 2.76 14.61 8.04
N LEU A 306 3.87 14.22 7.42
CA LEU A 306 5.22 14.35 8.00
C LEU A 306 5.58 15.81 8.27
N ASN A 307 5.31 16.72 7.34
CA ASN A 307 5.56 18.15 7.51
C ASN A 307 4.74 18.78 8.65
N LEU A 308 3.49 18.35 8.80
CA LEU A 308 2.63 18.78 9.92
C LEU A 308 3.19 18.30 11.27
N LEU A 309 3.73 17.09 11.31
CA LEU A 309 4.22 16.45 12.54
C LEU A 309 5.66 16.84 12.91
N GLU A 310 6.47 17.33 12.00
CA GLU A 310 7.92 17.56 12.19
C GLU A 310 8.26 18.46 13.41
N LYS A 311 7.40 19.42 13.76
CA LYS A 311 7.63 20.33 14.90
C LYS A 311 7.16 19.78 16.25
N PHE A 312 6.51 18.63 16.26
CA PHE A 312 6.18 17.94 17.51
C PHE A 312 7.36 17.05 17.94
N ASP A 313 7.58 16.95 19.24
CA ASP A 313 8.54 16.01 19.82
C ASP A 313 7.94 14.61 19.93
N ILE A 314 7.78 13.95 18.78
CA ILE A 314 7.14 12.64 18.65
C ILE A 314 7.87 11.60 19.52
N LYS A 315 9.21 11.64 19.54
CA LYS A 315 10.02 10.71 20.34
C LYS A 315 9.66 10.77 21.82
N SER A 316 9.53 11.96 22.39
CA SER A 316 9.18 12.14 23.80
C SER A 316 7.73 11.79 24.12
N MET A 317 6.81 11.85 23.15
CA MET A 317 5.43 11.39 23.33
C MET A 317 5.39 9.88 23.56
N GLY A 318 6.29 9.13 22.91
CA GLY A 318 6.39 7.67 22.98
C GLY A 318 5.43 6.95 22.02
N PHE A 319 5.90 5.82 21.52
CA PHE A 319 5.11 4.96 20.63
C PHE A 319 3.81 4.52 21.32
N GLY A 320 2.69 4.59 20.59
CA GLY A 320 1.38 4.15 21.08
C GLY A 320 0.71 5.07 22.12
N SER A 321 1.30 6.21 22.49
CA SER A 321 0.69 7.18 23.39
C SER A 321 -0.53 7.85 22.76
N ALA A 322 -1.50 8.25 23.58
CA ALA A 322 -2.67 8.99 23.09
C ALA A 322 -2.29 10.33 22.45
N GLU A 323 -1.23 10.95 22.92
CA GLU A 323 -0.74 12.22 22.39
C GLU A 323 -0.18 12.06 20.99
N TYR A 324 0.66 11.04 20.75
CA TYR A 324 1.16 10.70 19.41
C TYR A 324 0.02 10.34 18.46
N ILE A 325 -0.85 9.41 18.87
CA ILE A 325 -1.98 8.95 18.06
C ILE A 325 -2.91 10.11 17.68
N HIS A 326 -3.20 11.00 18.63
CA HIS A 326 -4.04 12.17 18.40
C HIS A 326 -3.42 13.13 17.39
N ASN A 327 -2.17 13.56 17.60
CA ASN A 327 -1.50 14.50 16.71
C ASN A 327 -1.34 13.92 15.30
N PHE A 328 -1.02 12.63 15.20
CA PHE A 328 -0.98 11.91 13.92
C PHE A 328 -2.34 11.93 13.22
N THR A 329 -3.41 11.62 13.94
CA THR A 329 -4.78 11.59 13.39
C THR A 329 -5.22 12.96 12.90
N GLU A 330 -4.94 14.02 13.67
CA GLU A 330 -5.30 15.39 13.28
C GLU A 330 -4.48 15.87 12.06
N ALA A 331 -3.19 15.59 12.02
CA ALA A 331 -2.35 15.88 10.84
C ALA A 331 -2.87 15.14 9.59
N LYS A 332 -3.25 13.87 9.75
CA LYS A 332 -3.88 13.09 8.67
C LYS A 332 -5.18 13.74 8.19
N LYS A 333 -6.06 14.18 9.08
CA LYS A 333 -7.32 14.85 8.69
C LYS A 333 -7.07 16.07 7.81
N ILE A 334 -6.08 16.89 8.15
CA ILE A 334 -5.70 18.09 7.40
C ILE A 334 -5.17 17.72 6.00
N ALA A 335 -4.20 16.80 5.92
CA ALA A 335 -3.63 16.37 4.64
C ALA A 335 -4.69 15.73 3.73
N PHE A 336 -5.62 14.98 4.29
CA PHE A 336 -6.70 14.35 3.54
C PHE A 336 -7.78 15.34 3.09
N ALA A 337 -7.94 16.46 3.78
CA ALA A 337 -8.76 17.56 3.31
C ALA A 337 -8.23 18.12 1.98
N ASP A 338 -6.93 18.35 1.91
CA ASP A 338 -6.26 18.82 0.69
C ASP A 338 -6.31 17.77 -0.43
N ARG A 339 -6.06 16.50 -0.07
CA ARG A 339 -6.14 15.37 -0.99
C ARG A 339 -7.49 15.30 -1.69
N ALA A 340 -8.55 15.44 -0.93
CA ALA A 340 -9.91 15.35 -1.45
C ALA A 340 -10.27 16.47 -2.43
N LYS A 341 -9.71 17.64 -2.23
CA LYS A 341 -10.03 18.81 -3.06
C LYS A 341 -9.14 18.95 -4.29
N TYR A 342 -7.84 18.67 -4.14
CA TYR A 342 -6.83 19.08 -5.12
C TYR A 342 -6.23 17.93 -5.93
N TYR A 343 -6.23 16.65 -5.42
CA TYR A 343 -5.50 15.60 -6.09
C TYR A 343 -6.28 15.05 -7.28
N ALA A 344 -5.73 15.29 -8.47
CA ALA A 344 -6.31 14.92 -9.75
C ALA A 344 -5.21 14.82 -10.81
N ASP A 345 -5.58 14.48 -12.04
CA ASP A 345 -4.67 14.48 -13.19
C ASP A 345 -4.11 15.89 -13.46
N MET A 346 -2.78 16.02 -13.38
CA MET A 346 -2.07 17.30 -13.56
C MET A 346 -2.06 17.77 -15.02
N ASP A 347 -2.36 16.91 -15.98
CA ASP A 347 -2.56 17.30 -17.39
C ASP A 347 -3.85 18.13 -17.56
N PHE A 348 -4.83 17.97 -16.67
CA PHE A 348 -6.13 18.63 -16.69
C PHE A 348 -6.26 19.75 -15.67
N ASN A 349 -5.50 19.69 -14.57
CA ASN A 349 -5.61 20.65 -13.48
C ASN A 349 -4.25 21.13 -12.99
N LYS A 350 -4.11 22.41 -12.78
CA LYS A 350 -2.89 22.99 -12.20
C LYS A 350 -2.92 22.84 -10.67
N ILE A 351 -2.22 21.83 -10.16
CA ILE A 351 -2.13 21.51 -8.73
C ILE A 351 -0.85 22.16 -8.17
N PRO A 352 -0.93 22.96 -7.09
CA PRO A 352 0.24 23.62 -6.51
C PRO A 352 1.01 22.66 -5.59
N VAL A 353 1.63 21.61 -6.15
CA VAL A 353 2.31 20.55 -5.40
C VAL A 353 3.37 21.10 -4.46
N ASP A 354 4.28 21.94 -4.97
CA ASP A 354 5.38 22.51 -4.18
C ASP A 354 4.89 23.29 -2.96
N TYR A 355 3.78 24.01 -3.10
CA TYR A 355 3.17 24.74 -1.99
C TYR A 355 2.55 23.79 -0.97
N LEU A 356 1.77 22.78 -1.42
CA LEU A 356 1.10 21.82 -0.56
C LEU A 356 2.09 21.02 0.31
N ILE A 357 3.29 20.70 -0.21
CA ILE A 357 4.33 20.00 0.55
C ILE A 357 5.35 20.94 1.21
N SER A 358 5.14 22.26 1.16
CA SER A 358 6.06 23.23 1.76
C SER A 358 5.96 23.24 3.29
N LYS A 359 7.07 23.57 3.94
CA LYS A 359 7.11 23.77 5.41
C LYS A 359 6.30 25.00 5.84
N GLU A 360 6.18 26.01 4.97
CA GLU A 360 5.37 27.20 5.19
C GLU A 360 3.89 26.83 5.30
N TYR A 361 3.37 26.09 4.32
CA TYR A 361 2.00 25.60 4.33
C TYR A 361 1.71 24.72 5.56
N ALA A 362 2.60 23.78 5.87
CA ALA A 362 2.46 22.94 7.06
C ALA A 362 2.45 23.76 8.37
N ASN A 363 3.28 24.81 8.48
CA ASN A 363 3.28 25.68 9.66
C ASN A 363 1.93 26.41 9.84
N THR A 364 1.34 26.90 8.73
CA THR A 364 0.03 27.54 8.74
C THR A 364 -1.06 26.56 9.20
N ARG A 365 -1.12 25.38 8.58
CA ARG A 365 -2.15 24.37 8.84
C ARG A 365 -2.00 23.69 10.21
N ARG A 366 -0.79 23.60 10.76
CA ARG A 366 -0.52 23.00 12.09
C ARG A 366 -1.29 23.71 13.21
N SER A 367 -1.56 25.01 13.09
CA SER A 367 -2.35 25.76 14.06
C SER A 367 -3.80 25.26 14.22
N GLU A 368 -4.29 24.47 13.26
CA GLU A 368 -5.62 23.85 13.31
C GLU A 368 -5.66 22.62 14.24
N ILE A 369 -4.50 22.06 14.61
CA ILE A 369 -4.41 20.91 15.52
C ILE A 369 -4.61 21.39 16.95
N ASN A 370 -5.73 21.00 17.56
CA ASN A 370 -5.99 21.26 18.99
C ASN A 370 -5.43 20.09 19.80
N PRO A 371 -4.47 20.30 20.74
CA PRO A 371 -3.77 19.20 21.42
C PRO A 371 -4.64 18.33 22.35
N ASN A 372 -5.86 18.75 22.66
CA ASN A 372 -6.73 18.07 23.61
C ASN A 372 -8.14 17.75 23.07
N ARG A 373 -8.40 18.02 21.80
CA ARG A 373 -9.72 17.83 21.20
C ARG A 373 -9.64 17.44 19.74
N ALA A 374 -10.27 16.33 19.38
CA ALA A 374 -10.41 15.87 18.02
C ALA A 374 -11.27 16.83 17.17
N ALA A 375 -10.80 17.18 15.99
CA ALA A 375 -11.58 17.96 15.03
C ALA A 375 -12.73 17.12 14.47
N MET A 376 -13.95 17.67 14.56
CA MET A 376 -15.16 17.02 14.01
C MET A 376 -15.39 17.39 12.55
N LYS A 377 -14.85 18.52 12.11
CA LYS A 377 -14.95 19.01 10.74
C LYS A 377 -13.57 19.46 10.28
N VAL A 378 -13.16 18.94 9.17
CA VAL A 378 -12.03 19.46 8.39
C VAL A 378 -12.53 19.36 6.96
N SER A 379 -12.59 20.45 6.23
CA SER A 379 -13.24 20.49 4.92
C SER A 379 -12.56 19.60 3.90
N ALA A 380 -13.34 18.85 3.19
CA ALA A 380 -13.25 18.03 2.00
C ALA A 380 -13.27 16.48 2.16
N GLY A 381 -14.04 15.74 1.45
CA GLY A 381 -14.35 14.54 0.72
C GLY A 381 -14.23 13.08 1.25
N GLU A 382 -15.04 12.11 0.80
CA GLU A 382 -15.26 10.73 1.32
C GLU A 382 -14.39 9.59 0.75
N ILE A 383 -14.32 8.40 1.47
CA ILE A 383 -13.63 7.16 1.02
C ILE A 383 -14.39 5.86 1.28
N GLU A 384 -14.19 4.90 0.35
CA GLU A 384 -14.29 3.46 0.58
C GLU A 384 -12.95 2.73 0.27
N ASN A 385 -12.84 1.43 0.67
CA ASN A 385 -11.60 0.67 0.71
C ASN A 385 -11.22 0.06 -0.65
N GLY A 386 -9.95 0.20 -1.08
CA GLY A 386 -9.34 -0.55 -2.16
C GLY A 386 -8.17 -1.40 -1.66
N ASP A 387 -7.86 -2.50 -2.32
CA ASP A 387 -6.69 -3.35 -2.06
C ASP A 387 -5.64 -3.19 -3.16
N THR A 388 -4.40 -3.60 -2.89
CA THR A 388 -3.23 -3.28 -3.71
C THR A 388 -2.13 -4.28 -3.37
N ILE A 389 -1.14 -4.48 -4.24
CA ILE A 389 0.13 -5.12 -3.87
C ILE A 389 1.28 -4.12 -3.98
N TYR A 390 2.27 -4.30 -3.11
CA TYR A 390 3.54 -3.60 -3.13
C TYR A 390 4.70 -4.58 -3.15
N LEU A 391 5.75 -4.26 -3.89
CA LEU A 391 7.02 -4.99 -3.90
C LEU A 391 8.22 -4.06 -4.01
N THR A 392 9.39 -4.54 -3.58
CA THR A 392 10.65 -3.85 -3.74
C THR A 392 11.79 -4.83 -4.05
N THR A 393 12.75 -4.38 -4.86
CA THR A 393 13.91 -5.15 -5.31
C THR A 393 15.18 -4.31 -5.26
N ALA A 394 16.33 -4.96 -5.01
CA ALA A 394 17.66 -4.34 -5.09
C ALA A 394 18.65 -5.34 -5.70
N ASP A 395 19.61 -4.85 -6.48
CA ASP A 395 20.63 -5.66 -7.14
C ASP A 395 22.06 -5.34 -6.65
N SER A 396 23.03 -6.15 -7.08
CA SER A 396 24.45 -5.99 -6.73
C SER A 396 25.13 -4.76 -7.35
N GLU A 397 24.48 -4.07 -8.26
CA GLU A 397 24.97 -2.83 -8.86
C GLU A 397 24.50 -1.59 -8.08
N GLY A 398 23.66 -1.76 -7.04
CA GLY A 398 23.12 -0.69 -6.19
C GLY A 398 21.82 -0.08 -6.72
N ASN A 399 21.21 -0.65 -7.77
CA ASN A 399 19.90 -0.19 -8.22
C ASN A 399 18.82 -0.70 -7.28
N MET A 400 17.80 0.14 -7.01
CA MET A 400 16.68 -0.18 -6.15
C MET A 400 15.37 0.23 -6.80
N VAL A 401 14.35 -0.63 -6.69
CA VAL A 401 13.01 -0.41 -7.26
C VAL A 401 11.95 -0.47 -6.16
N SER A 402 11.17 0.58 -6.03
CA SER A 402 9.91 0.64 -5.28
C SER A 402 8.78 0.59 -6.29
N LEU A 403 8.00 -0.51 -6.33
CA LEU A 403 6.95 -0.74 -7.32
C LEU A 403 5.64 -1.13 -6.64
N ILE A 404 4.57 -0.51 -7.09
CA ILE A 404 3.22 -0.75 -6.60
C ILE A 404 2.26 -0.96 -7.78
N GLN A 405 1.36 -1.91 -7.65
CA GLN A 405 0.41 -2.28 -8.69
C GLN A 405 -0.95 -2.60 -8.11
N SER A 406 -2.04 -2.28 -8.82
CA SER A 406 -3.39 -2.49 -8.30
C SER A 406 -4.45 -2.52 -9.39
N ASN A 407 -5.48 -3.34 -9.15
CA ASN A 407 -6.76 -3.28 -9.85
C ASN A 407 -7.80 -2.39 -9.11
N TYR A 408 -7.46 -1.83 -7.97
CA TYR A 408 -8.21 -1.01 -7.00
C TYR A 408 -9.06 -1.82 -6.02
N ARG A 409 -10.36 -2.08 -6.28
CA ARG A 409 -11.21 -2.81 -5.32
C ARG A 409 -10.99 -4.31 -5.42
N GLY A 410 -10.18 -4.88 -4.53
CA GLY A 410 -9.89 -6.30 -4.52
C GLY A 410 -9.41 -6.77 -5.91
N MET A 411 -10.19 -7.62 -6.58
CA MET A 411 -9.84 -8.13 -7.91
C MET A 411 -10.08 -7.12 -9.06
N GLY A 412 -10.86 -6.03 -8.84
CA GLY A 412 -11.20 -5.02 -9.85
C GLY A 412 -12.69 -4.95 -10.18
N SER A 413 -13.01 -4.70 -11.43
CA SER A 413 -14.37 -4.36 -11.91
C SER A 413 -15.37 -5.53 -12.02
N GLY A 414 -14.94 -6.76 -11.90
CA GLY A 414 -15.73 -7.94 -12.28
C GLY A 414 -15.65 -8.29 -13.77
N MET A 415 -15.05 -7.42 -14.59
CA MET A 415 -14.95 -7.61 -16.04
C MET A 415 -13.73 -8.47 -16.39
N VAL A 416 -13.97 -9.75 -16.70
CA VAL A 416 -12.94 -10.72 -17.13
C VAL A 416 -13.10 -10.98 -18.62
N PRO A 417 -12.22 -10.43 -19.48
CA PRO A 417 -12.29 -10.68 -20.93
C PRO A 417 -12.06 -12.17 -21.24
N PRO A 418 -12.88 -12.78 -22.12
CA PRO A 418 -12.86 -14.23 -22.34
C PRO A 418 -11.53 -14.73 -22.86
N GLY A 419 -10.98 -15.80 -22.24
CA GLY A 419 -9.74 -16.46 -22.68
C GLY A 419 -8.46 -15.64 -22.48
N LEU A 420 -8.49 -14.56 -21.68
CA LEU A 420 -7.30 -13.75 -21.38
C LEU A 420 -6.73 -14.00 -19.98
N GLY A 421 -7.54 -14.53 -19.06
CA GLY A 421 -7.09 -14.99 -17.73
C GLY A 421 -6.85 -13.91 -16.68
N PHE A 422 -7.40 -12.70 -16.84
CA PHE A 422 -7.26 -11.61 -15.87
C PHE A 422 -8.51 -10.73 -15.84
N MET A 423 -8.72 -10.06 -14.68
CA MET A 423 -9.79 -9.08 -14.49
C MET A 423 -9.27 -7.66 -14.77
N LEU A 424 -10.13 -6.82 -15.33
CA LEU A 424 -9.85 -5.40 -15.56
C LEU A 424 -10.12 -4.59 -14.29
N GLN A 425 -9.33 -3.53 -14.10
CA GLN A 425 -9.46 -2.59 -13.00
C GLN A 425 -10.78 -1.81 -13.01
N ASP A 426 -11.13 -1.27 -11.85
CA ASP A 426 -12.30 -0.41 -11.64
C ASP A 426 -11.92 1.03 -11.22
N ARG A 427 -10.74 1.49 -11.61
CA ARG A 427 -10.16 2.77 -11.14
C ARG A 427 -11.00 3.99 -11.52
N GLY A 428 -11.79 3.93 -12.59
CA GLY A 428 -12.69 5.00 -13.00
C GLY A 428 -13.75 5.37 -11.96
N GLU A 429 -14.09 4.48 -11.02
CA GLU A 429 -14.93 4.79 -9.87
C GLU A 429 -14.40 5.97 -9.03
N MET A 430 -13.08 6.20 -9.06
CA MET A 430 -12.44 7.25 -8.28
C MET A 430 -12.61 8.67 -8.85
N PHE A 431 -13.28 8.86 -9.97
CA PHE A 431 -13.67 10.20 -10.43
C PHE A 431 -14.83 10.78 -9.63
N SER A 432 -14.87 12.09 -9.51
CA SER A 432 -16.05 12.84 -9.10
C SER A 432 -17.01 13.03 -10.29
N LEU A 433 -18.33 13.05 -10.03
CA LEU A 433 -19.33 13.50 -11.01
C LEU A 433 -19.79 14.95 -10.72
N GLU A 434 -19.21 15.61 -9.73
CA GLU A 434 -19.50 16.99 -9.35
C GLU A 434 -18.78 17.96 -10.30
N GLU A 435 -19.54 18.81 -11.00
CA GLU A 435 -18.99 19.85 -11.89
C GLU A 435 -18.12 20.83 -11.12
N GLY A 436 -16.97 21.17 -11.70
CA GLY A 436 -16.00 22.09 -11.09
C GLY A 436 -15.07 21.44 -10.06
N HIS A 437 -15.28 20.14 -9.72
CA HIS A 437 -14.33 19.40 -8.91
C HIS A 437 -13.03 19.13 -9.68
N PHE A 438 -11.85 19.25 -9.05
CA PHE A 438 -10.56 18.99 -9.72
C PHE A 438 -10.50 17.62 -10.38
N ASN A 439 -11.02 16.59 -9.70
CA ASN A 439 -11.06 15.22 -10.20
C ASN A 439 -12.40 14.85 -10.86
N VAL A 440 -13.11 15.84 -11.46
CA VAL A 440 -14.33 15.57 -12.22
C VAL A 440 -14.05 14.66 -13.41
N TYR A 441 -15.00 13.79 -13.74
CA TYR A 441 -14.89 12.89 -14.88
C TYR A 441 -14.74 13.67 -16.20
N GLU A 442 -13.69 13.36 -16.93
CA GLU A 442 -13.46 13.83 -18.29
C GLU A 442 -12.88 12.69 -19.15
N PRO A 443 -13.22 12.60 -20.45
CA PRO A 443 -12.61 11.65 -21.37
C PRO A 443 -11.08 11.78 -21.42
N GLU A 444 -10.37 10.67 -21.56
CA GLU A 444 -8.91 10.61 -21.68
C GLU A 444 -8.14 11.16 -20.45
N LYS A 445 -8.83 11.43 -19.32
CA LYS A 445 -8.26 11.85 -18.05
C LYS A 445 -7.89 10.65 -17.19
N ARG A 446 -6.82 10.76 -16.39
CA ARG A 446 -6.50 9.79 -15.36
C ARG A 446 -7.37 10.03 -14.13
N PRO A 447 -8.00 8.98 -13.57
CA PRO A 447 -8.69 9.10 -12.28
C PRO A 447 -7.69 9.36 -11.16
N PHE A 448 -8.14 9.94 -10.05
CA PHE A 448 -7.38 9.92 -8.80
C PHE A 448 -6.91 8.49 -8.49
N HIS A 449 -5.70 8.36 -7.95
CA HIS A 449 -5.08 7.06 -7.74
C HIS A 449 -4.59 6.85 -6.32
N THR A 450 -4.86 5.66 -5.77
CA THR A 450 -4.47 5.33 -4.39
C THR A 450 -3.09 4.70 -4.26
N ILE A 451 -2.50 4.15 -5.34
CA ILE A 451 -1.19 3.51 -5.25
C ILE A 451 -0.07 4.54 -5.18
N ILE A 452 0.85 4.34 -4.26
CA ILE A 452 2.02 5.18 -4.04
C ILE A 452 3.25 4.31 -3.72
N PRO A 453 4.30 4.32 -4.55
CA PRO A 453 5.61 3.83 -4.19
C PRO A 453 6.33 4.91 -3.38
N ALA A 454 7.20 4.55 -2.43
CA ALA A 454 7.98 5.50 -1.65
C ALA A 454 9.46 5.16 -1.63
N PHE A 455 10.28 6.18 -1.42
CA PHE A 455 11.73 6.03 -1.29
C PHE A 455 12.28 7.01 -0.24
N ILE A 456 13.35 6.64 0.44
CA ILE A 456 14.08 7.53 1.34
C ILE A 456 15.52 7.62 0.84
N THR A 457 16.03 8.84 0.73
CA THR A 457 17.45 9.12 0.57
C THR A 457 18.00 9.78 1.81
N LYS A 458 19.28 9.58 2.07
CA LYS A 458 20.04 10.24 3.12
C LYS A 458 21.35 10.72 2.55
N ASP A 459 21.70 11.98 2.77
CA ASP A 459 22.93 12.58 2.25
C ASP A 459 23.09 12.43 0.71
N ASN A 460 21.97 12.51 -0.03
CA ASN A 460 21.85 12.29 -1.48
C ASN A 460 22.20 10.85 -1.95
N GLU A 461 22.20 9.88 -1.07
CA GLU A 461 22.43 8.47 -1.38
C GLU A 461 21.16 7.64 -1.12
N PRO A 462 20.96 6.51 -1.82
CA PRO A 462 19.80 5.67 -1.59
C PRO A 462 19.88 5.06 -0.19
N TYR A 463 18.77 5.09 0.52
CA TYR A 463 18.71 4.55 1.86
C TYR A 463 17.65 3.46 2.01
N ILE A 464 16.37 3.78 1.76
CA ILE A 464 15.27 2.80 1.89
C ILE A 464 14.32 2.91 0.70
N SER A 465 14.04 1.78 0.08
CA SER A 465 12.91 1.57 -0.84
C SER A 465 11.80 0.86 -0.08
N PHE A 466 10.62 1.47 0.06
CA PHE A 466 9.54 0.93 0.87
C PHE A 466 8.17 1.30 0.34
N GLY A 467 7.16 0.57 0.80
CA GLY A 467 5.77 0.93 0.58
C GLY A 467 4.80 0.07 1.39
N LEU A 468 3.57 0.50 1.39
CA LEU A 468 2.50 -0.12 2.15
C LEU A 468 1.22 -0.08 1.33
N MET A 469 0.63 -1.24 1.07
CA MET A 469 -0.65 -1.36 0.37
C MET A 469 -1.85 -0.98 1.25
N GLY A 470 -3.07 -0.97 0.71
CA GLY A 470 -4.31 -0.77 1.48
C GLY A 470 -5.07 0.52 1.16
N GLY A 471 -5.14 0.93 -0.10
CA GLY A 471 -5.93 2.08 -0.55
C GLY A 471 -5.58 3.37 0.20
N ALA A 472 -6.55 3.99 0.85
CA ALA A 472 -6.34 5.22 1.65
C ALA A 472 -5.53 5.03 2.94
N MET A 473 -5.16 3.79 3.29
CA MET A 473 -4.20 3.53 4.36
C MET A 473 -2.77 3.86 3.91
N GLN A 474 -2.45 3.85 2.63
CA GLN A 474 -1.08 4.01 2.13
C GLN A 474 -0.39 5.29 2.63
N PRO A 475 -0.90 6.51 2.49
CA PRO A 475 -0.22 7.70 3.01
C PRO A 475 -0.10 7.69 4.54
N GLN A 476 -1.11 7.15 5.24
CA GLN A 476 -1.08 7.01 6.68
C GLN A 476 -0.02 6.01 7.12
N GLY A 477 0.08 4.88 6.42
CA GLY A 477 1.08 3.86 6.68
C GLY A 477 2.50 4.33 6.36
N HIS A 478 2.72 5.00 5.21
CA HIS A 478 4.03 5.57 4.87
C HIS A 478 4.53 6.53 5.94
N ALA A 479 3.69 7.46 6.38
CA ALA A 479 4.05 8.39 7.46
C ALA A 479 4.34 7.66 8.78
N GLN A 480 3.57 6.62 9.15
CA GLN A 480 3.83 5.82 10.35
C GLN A 480 5.15 5.04 10.24
N ILE A 481 5.45 4.43 9.08
CA ILE A 481 6.73 3.74 8.86
C ILE A 481 7.91 4.71 9.01
N VAL A 482 7.84 5.90 8.39
CA VAL A 482 8.90 6.92 8.51
C VAL A 482 9.09 7.35 9.97
N ILE A 483 8.01 7.58 10.71
CA ILE A 483 8.05 7.95 12.13
C ILE A 483 8.62 6.80 12.97
N ASN A 484 8.23 5.55 12.71
CA ASN A 484 8.74 4.38 13.43
C ASN A 484 10.26 4.24 13.25
N LEU A 485 10.75 4.41 12.02
CA LEU A 485 12.18 4.34 11.71
C LEU A 485 12.97 5.50 12.31
N ILE A 486 12.47 6.74 12.21
CA ILE A 486 13.25 7.95 12.48
C ILE A 486 13.04 8.45 13.92
N ASP A 487 11.80 8.55 14.39
CA ASP A 487 11.50 9.07 15.73
C ASP A 487 11.60 7.99 16.81
N PHE A 488 11.08 6.79 16.53
CA PHE A 488 11.11 5.68 17.49
C PHE A 488 12.31 4.76 17.33
N GLU A 489 13.18 5.00 16.34
CA GLU A 489 14.44 4.27 16.11
C GLU A 489 14.24 2.74 15.97
N MET A 490 13.08 2.32 15.47
CA MET A 490 12.80 0.91 15.18
C MET A 490 13.63 0.44 13.98
N ASN A 491 14.03 -0.82 13.99
CA ASN A 491 14.66 -1.42 12.80
C ASN A 491 13.62 -1.62 11.68
N LEU A 492 14.07 -2.00 10.48
CA LEU A 492 13.24 -2.07 9.28
C LEU A 492 12.05 -3.04 9.44
N GLN A 493 12.26 -4.19 10.10
CA GLN A 493 11.20 -5.18 10.33
C GLN A 493 10.23 -4.73 11.43
N GLU A 494 10.74 -4.18 12.53
CA GLU A 494 9.93 -3.65 13.63
C GLU A 494 9.01 -2.54 13.17
N ALA A 495 9.52 -1.62 12.34
CA ALA A 495 8.73 -0.52 11.79
C ALA A 495 7.50 -1.02 11.03
N GLY A 496 7.63 -2.18 10.35
CA GLY A 496 6.55 -2.85 9.66
C GLY A 496 5.58 -3.61 10.57
N ASP A 497 6.11 -4.35 11.55
CA ASP A 497 5.32 -5.19 12.46
C ASP A 497 4.58 -4.39 13.54
N ALA A 498 5.02 -3.16 13.83
CA ALA A 498 4.43 -2.28 14.82
C ALA A 498 2.90 -2.11 14.63
N PRO A 499 2.12 -2.13 15.72
CA PRO A 499 0.68 -1.83 15.68
C PRO A 499 0.38 -0.53 14.97
N ARG A 500 -0.62 -0.53 14.06
CA ARG A 500 -0.97 0.61 13.21
C ARG A 500 -2.22 1.34 13.64
N ILE A 501 -2.23 2.62 13.28
CA ILE A 501 -3.32 3.56 13.41
C ILE A 501 -3.95 3.75 12.03
N ARG A 502 -5.27 3.72 11.91
CA ARG A 502 -5.99 4.08 10.69
C ARG A 502 -7.15 5.00 11.02
N HIS A 503 -7.20 6.15 10.38
CA HIS A 503 -8.35 7.05 10.47
C HIS A 503 -9.12 7.02 9.14
N THR A 504 -10.43 6.82 9.21
CA THR A 504 -11.36 6.85 8.08
C THR A 504 -12.38 7.96 8.28
N SER A 505 -12.77 8.61 7.20
CA SER A 505 -13.80 9.64 7.17
C SER A 505 -14.30 9.79 5.74
N ASN A 506 -15.38 10.54 5.60
CA ASN A 506 -15.98 10.86 4.33
C ASN A 506 -15.14 11.78 3.41
N GLN A 507 -13.83 11.88 3.54
CA GLN A 507 -12.95 12.78 2.77
C GLN A 507 -12.28 12.10 1.57
N GLN A 508 -12.89 12.15 0.36
CA GLN A 508 -12.39 11.56 -0.88
C GLN A 508 -12.31 12.54 -2.04
N PRO A 509 -11.44 12.27 -3.01
CA PRO A 509 -11.41 13.00 -4.29
C PRO A 509 -12.64 12.78 -5.19
N THR A 510 -13.64 12.07 -4.73
CA THR A 510 -14.95 11.89 -5.38
C THR A 510 -16.00 12.92 -4.94
N GLY A 511 -15.70 13.75 -3.94
CA GLY A 511 -16.60 14.74 -3.31
C GLY A 511 -16.93 14.39 -1.86
N GLY A 512 -17.54 15.29 -1.12
CA GLY A 512 -17.95 15.12 0.28
C GLY A 512 -17.08 15.82 1.33
N ASN A 513 -17.57 15.95 2.59
CA ASN A 513 -16.89 16.63 3.69
C ASN A 513 -17.01 15.85 4.99
N MET A 514 -15.94 15.77 5.78
CA MET A 514 -16.00 15.20 7.12
C MET A 514 -16.77 16.13 8.05
N ILE A 515 -17.83 15.59 8.67
CA ILE A 515 -18.73 16.35 9.57
C ILE A 515 -18.82 15.78 10.99
N ASP A 516 -18.31 14.58 11.23
CA ASP A 516 -18.47 13.78 12.44
C ASP A 516 -17.15 13.35 13.09
N GLY A 517 -16.01 13.84 12.61
CA GLY A 517 -14.69 13.48 13.11
C GLY A 517 -14.12 12.18 12.58
N GLY A 518 -14.91 11.39 11.84
CA GLY A 518 -14.52 10.09 11.31
C GLY A 518 -14.29 9.02 12.39
N GLU A 519 -13.72 7.89 12.00
CA GLU A 519 -13.44 6.75 12.87
C GLU A 519 -11.93 6.50 12.99
N LEU A 520 -11.46 6.30 14.21
CA LEU A 520 -10.09 5.95 14.53
C LEU A 520 -10.00 4.46 14.83
N SER A 521 -9.51 3.68 13.87
CA SER A 521 -9.25 2.25 14.02
C SER A 521 -7.84 2.04 14.59
N LEU A 522 -7.74 1.19 15.59
CA LEU A 522 -6.48 0.78 16.20
C LEU A 522 -6.34 -0.74 16.09
N GLU A 523 -5.13 -1.22 15.76
CA GLU A 523 -4.81 -2.62 15.89
C GLU A 523 -4.66 -3.04 17.37
N SER A 524 -4.63 -4.33 17.64
CA SER A 524 -4.24 -4.86 18.94
C SER A 524 -2.79 -4.47 19.24
N GLY A 525 -2.50 -4.16 20.52
CA GLY A 525 -1.16 -3.79 20.97
C GLY A 525 -1.07 -2.38 21.57
N PHE A 526 -2.11 -1.56 21.43
CA PHE A 526 -2.19 -0.26 22.12
C PHE A 526 -2.75 -0.41 23.53
N ASP A 527 -2.17 0.33 24.50
CA ASP A 527 -2.62 0.33 25.89
C ASP A 527 -4.05 0.86 26.01
N TYR A 528 -4.90 0.13 26.72
CA TYR A 528 -6.28 0.52 26.98
C TYR A 528 -6.42 1.87 27.70
N LYS A 529 -5.43 2.25 28.50
CA LYS A 529 -5.37 3.56 29.15
C LYS A 529 -5.24 4.68 28.11
N GLU A 530 -4.43 4.48 27.07
CA GLU A 530 -4.25 5.46 26.01
C GLU A 530 -5.49 5.53 25.10
N ILE A 531 -6.14 4.38 24.83
CA ILE A 531 -7.43 4.34 24.12
C ILE A 531 -8.50 5.18 24.87
N ARG A 532 -8.58 5.08 26.19
CA ARG A 532 -9.51 5.91 26.98
C ARG A 532 -9.21 7.41 26.91
N LYS A 533 -7.93 7.80 26.81
CA LYS A 533 -7.56 9.21 26.61
C LYS A 533 -8.01 9.71 25.24
N LEU A 534 -7.81 8.92 24.19
CA LEU A 534 -8.28 9.25 22.83
C LEU A 534 -9.80 9.45 22.79
N GLN A 535 -10.57 8.60 23.48
CA GLN A 535 -12.01 8.78 23.60
C GLN A 535 -12.38 10.07 24.35
N LYS A 536 -11.60 10.47 25.37
CA LYS A 536 -11.79 11.76 26.07
C LYS A 536 -11.44 12.96 25.19
N TYR A 537 -10.49 12.84 24.27
CA TYR A 537 -10.23 13.86 23.25
C TYR A 537 -11.35 13.97 22.21
N GLY A 538 -12.29 13.02 22.18
CA GLY A 538 -13.44 13.00 21.28
C GLY A 538 -13.28 12.13 20.04
N HIS A 539 -12.23 11.30 19.96
CA HIS A 539 -12.11 10.34 18.89
C HIS A 539 -13.12 9.19 19.03
N LYS A 540 -13.77 8.83 17.94
CA LYS A 540 -14.55 7.59 17.82
C LYS A 540 -13.59 6.43 17.58
N VAL A 541 -13.08 5.84 18.66
CA VAL A 541 -12.13 4.72 18.58
C VAL A 541 -12.88 3.41 18.36
N ILE A 542 -12.49 2.67 17.34
CA ILE A 542 -13.01 1.34 17.02
C ILE A 542 -11.86 0.33 16.87
N PHE A 543 -12.18 -0.94 17.04
CA PHE A 543 -11.29 -2.04 16.65
C PHE A 543 -11.70 -2.54 15.27
N SER A 544 -10.71 -2.76 14.41
CA SER A 544 -10.94 -3.27 13.07
C SER A 544 -9.98 -4.42 12.81
N LEU A 545 -10.44 -5.44 12.09
CA LEU A 545 -9.62 -6.51 11.56
C LEU A 545 -9.34 -6.24 10.07
N GLY A 546 -8.09 -6.42 9.67
CA GLY A 546 -7.67 -6.12 8.30
C GLY A 546 -7.60 -4.62 8.01
N SER A 547 -7.37 -4.25 6.77
CA SER A 547 -7.37 -2.86 6.28
C SER A 547 -6.24 -1.96 6.83
N PHE A 548 -5.21 -2.52 7.47
CA PHE A 548 -4.02 -1.80 7.95
C PHE A 548 -2.84 -1.87 6.98
N GLY A 549 -3.08 -2.40 5.79
CA GLY A 549 -2.12 -2.50 4.71
C GLY A 549 -1.24 -3.74 4.77
N GLY A 550 -0.16 -3.72 4.02
CA GLY A 550 0.88 -4.75 3.98
C GLY A 550 2.19 -4.10 3.56
N TYR A 551 3.23 -4.19 4.39
CA TYR A 551 4.50 -3.49 4.23
C TYR A 551 5.60 -4.39 3.70
N GLN A 552 6.39 -3.84 2.77
CA GLN A 552 7.64 -4.42 2.28
C GLN A 552 8.70 -3.32 2.24
N ALA A 553 9.95 -3.63 2.57
CA ALA A 553 11.04 -2.67 2.47
C ALA A 553 12.39 -3.33 2.22
N ILE A 554 13.28 -2.57 1.58
CA ILE A 554 14.70 -2.87 1.47
C ILE A 554 15.48 -1.62 1.87
N MET A 555 16.42 -1.76 2.80
CA MET A 555 17.37 -0.73 3.19
C MET A 555 18.77 -1.11 2.71
N PHE A 556 19.51 -0.16 2.21
CA PHE A 556 20.92 -0.31 1.91
C PHE A 556 21.77 0.36 2.97
N ASP A 557 22.62 -0.42 3.63
CA ASP A 557 23.63 0.10 4.53
C ASP A 557 24.98 0.25 3.80
N LYS A 558 25.33 1.49 3.53
CA LYS A 558 26.54 1.84 2.79
C LYS A 558 27.82 1.51 3.56
N GLU A 559 27.78 1.53 4.89
CA GLU A 559 28.98 1.27 5.72
C GLU A 559 29.38 -0.20 5.66
N SER A 560 28.42 -1.10 5.80
CA SER A 560 28.65 -2.54 5.74
C SER A 560 28.54 -3.12 4.31
N GLY A 561 27.96 -2.38 3.37
CA GLY A 561 27.77 -2.82 1.98
C GLY A 561 26.70 -3.91 1.84
N VAL A 562 25.72 -3.98 2.78
CA VAL A 562 24.67 -5.01 2.79
C VAL A 562 23.26 -4.42 2.66
N TYR A 563 22.35 -5.24 2.18
CA TYR A 563 20.91 -4.97 2.17
C TYR A 563 20.22 -5.58 3.38
N TYR A 564 19.33 -4.83 4.00
CA TYR A 564 18.34 -5.32 4.97
C TYR A 564 16.98 -5.39 4.30
N GLY A 565 16.29 -6.53 4.41
CA GLY A 565 14.96 -6.74 3.86
C GLY A 565 13.92 -7.00 4.94
N ALA A 566 12.75 -6.41 4.79
CA ALA A 566 11.61 -6.61 5.68
C ALA A 566 10.33 -6.93 4.91
N SER A 567 9.53 -7.83 5.48
CA SER A 567 8.18 -8.17 5.05
C SER A 567 7.34 -8.48 6.29
N GLU A 568 6.27 -7.77 6.47
CA GLU A 568 5.45 -7.86 7.68
C GLU A 568 4.44 -9.01 7.66
N SER A 569 3.81 -9.30 8.80
CA SER A 569 2.95 -10.46 9.01
C SER A 569 1.48 -10.31 8.58
N ARG A 570 1.05 -9.11 8.10
CA ARG A 570 -0.34 -8.88 7.64
C ARG A 570 -0.61 -9.40 6.23
N LYS A 571 0.42 -9.89 5.56
CA LYS A 571 0.38 -10.58 4.27
C LYS A 571 1.17 -11.89 4.35
N ASP A 572 0.98 -12.77 3.37
CA ASP A 572 1.72 -14.06 3.28
C ASP A 572 3.18 -13.87 2.82
N GLY A 573 3.67 -12.64 2.75
CA GLY A 573 4.89 -12.23 2.11
C GLY A 573 6.20 -12.68 2.75
N SER A 574 7.29 -12.42 2.03
CA SER A 574 8.65 -12.64 2.51
C SER A 574 9.63 -11.60 1.94
N ALA A 575 10.73 -11.39 2.67
CA ALA A 575 11.95 -10.81 2.15
C ALA A 575 12.97 -11.92 1.98
N MET A 576 13.71 -11.94 0.88
CA MET A 576 14.79 -12.89 0.58
C MET A 576 15.97 -12.15 -0.04
N GLY A 577 17.19 -12.61 0.27
CA GLY A 577 18.42 -12.08 -0.30
C GLY A 577 19.48 -13.17 -0.55
N TYR A 578 20.61 -12.82 -1.16
CA TYR A 578 21.72 -13.75 -1.42
C TYR A 578 23.07 -13.05 -1.42
#